data_5209066109e1230cfeb3b8d495073e80
#
_entry.id   5209066109e1230cfeb3b8d495073e80
#
_cell.length_a   1.000
_cell.length_b   1.000
_cell.length_c   1.000
_cell.angle_alpha   90.00
_cell.angle_beta   90.00
_cell.angle_gamma   90.00
#
_symmetry.space_group_name_H-M   'P 1'
#
loop_
_entity.id
_entity.type
_entity.pdbx_description
1 polymer ?
#
loop_
_entity_poly.entity_id
_entity_poly.type
_entity_poly.pdbx_seq_one_letter_code
_entity_poly.pdbx_strand_id
1 'polypeptide(L)'
;MKITTPNGILEGDNIEAILKEHGYDCLRGACLRGADLSDANLSGAELRYADLRYADLSDANLIGANLRGADLHRADLSDANLRYADLRYASLCHTNLKGADLRDADLSDANLIGADLHRAYDVQLSIAKTSILPDEGDIIGWKKAWTDNETSLTPVIVKLLIPSDALRSNATGRKCRASTARVLDLQDKQGNSLPPDTTAYSSYDADFTYKKGETVHVEDFDTNRWNECAPGIHFFITRIEAAEY
;
A
#
# COMPACT_ATOMS: atom_id res chain seq x y z
N MET A 1 26.20 17.56 -12.53
CA MET A 1 24.94 16.81 -12.55
C MET A 1 24.01 17.46 -13.55
N LYS A 2 23.23 16.67 -14.24
CA LYS A 2 22.27 17.16 -15.23
C LYS A 2 20.92 16.52 -14.94
N ILE A 3 19.90 17.34 -14.72
CA ILE A 3 18.54 16.87 -14.45
C ILE A 3 17.67 17.29 -15.63
N THR A 4 17.15 16.31 -16.37
CA THR A 4 16.22 16.60 -17.47
C THR A 4 14.80 16.57 -16.89
N THR A 5 14.08 17.67 -17.00
CA THR A 5 12.68 17.81 -16.58
C THR A 5 11.81 18.19 -17.77
N PRO A 6 10.49 18.03 -17.70
CA PRO A 6 9.58 18.49 -18.75
C PRO A 6 9.70 19.99 -19.07
N ASN A 7 10.21 20.77 -18.12
CA ASN A 7 10.37 22.22 -18.24
C ASN A 7 11.79 22.65 -18.71
N GLY A 8 12.66 21.69 -19.00
CA GLY A 8 14.01 21.94 -19.48
C GLY A 8 15.09 21.13 -18.76
N ILE A 9 16.32 21.46 -19.09
CA ILE A 9 17.51 20.80 -18.53
C ILE A 9 18.07 21.73 -17.44
N LEU A 10 18.24 21.14 -16.23
CA LEU A 10 18.91 21.80 -15.11
C LEU A 10 20.33 21.20 -15.01
N GLU A 11 21.36 22.05 -15.06
CA GLU A 11 22.75 21.62 -14.98
C GLU A 11 23.47 22.31 -13.82
N GLY A 12 24.32 21.60 -13.10
CA GLY A 12 25.10 22.14 -11.99
C GLY A 12 25.98 21.09 -11.32
N ASP A 13 26.78 21.52 -10.34
CA ASP A 13 27.74 20.64 -9.67
C ASP A 13 27.05 19.65 -8.71
N ASN A 14 25.94 20.05 -8.12
CA ASN A 14 25.10 19.20 -7.27
C ASN A 14 23.64 19.69 -7.29
N ILE A 15 22.72 18.88 -6.76
CA ILE A 15 21.30 19.16 -6.79
C ILE A 15 20.91 20.44 -6.02
N GLU A 16 21.59 20.75 -4.93
CA GLU A 16 21.32 21.96 -4.13
C GLU A 16 21.69 23.22 -4.90
N ALA A 17 22.83 23.22 -5.61
CA ALA A 17 23.25 24.31 -6.46
C ALA A 17 22.26 24.55 -7.62
N ILE A 18 21.85 23.45 -8.27
CA ILE A 18 20.83 23.48 -9.34
C ILE A 18 19.52 24.07 -8.86
N LEU A 19 19.03 23.65 -7.70
CA LEU A 19 17.77 24.14 -7.13
C LEU A 19 17.84 25.64 -6.80
N LYS A 20 18.92 26.07 -6.14
CA LYS A 20 19.12 27.46 -5.74
C LYS A 20 19.22 28.40 -6.94
N GLU A 21 19.90 27.97 -8.00
CA GLU A 21 20.03 28.72 -9.25
C GLU A 21 18.70 28.92 -9.95
N HIS A 22 17.76 27.94 -9.81
CA HIS A 22 16.43 27.97 -10.40
C HIS A 22 15.34 28.44 -9.46
N GLY A 23 15.70 28.98 -8.29
CA GLY A 23 14.78 29.60 -7.34
C GLY A 23 13.99 28.62 -6.46
N TYR A 24 14.48 27.38 -6.31
CA TYR A 24 13.91 26.40 -5.39
C TYR A 24 14.74 26.35 -4.11
N ASP A 25 14.10 26.58 -2.96
CA ASP A 25 14.76 26.45 -1.65
C ASP A 25 14.94 24.98 -1.21
N CYS A 26 14.15 24.07 -1.77
CA CYS A 26 14.21 22.63 -1.53
C CYS A 26 13.43 21.85 -2.60
N LEU A 27 13.57 20.53 -2.61
CA LEU A 27 12.84 19.62 -3.52
C LEU A 27 11.40 19.32 -3.07
N ARG A 28 10.93 19.92 -1.99
CA ARG A 28 9.58 19.69 -1.48
C ARG A 28 8.52 20.13 -2.49
N GLY A 29 7.69 19.18 -2.92
CA GLY A 29 6.65 19.43 -3.92
C GLY A 29 7.18 19.74 -5.32
N ALA A 30 8.47 19.46 -5.58
CA ALA A 30 9.07 19.73 -6.89
C ALA A 30 8.43 18.86 -7.98
N CYS A 31 8.26 19.43 -9.18
CA CYS A 31 7.84 18.69 -10.35
C CYS A 31 9.07 18.09 -11.05
N LEU A 32 9.38 16.83 -10.73
CA LEU A 32 10.51 16.06 -11.27
C LEU A 32 10.03 14.90 -12.14
N ARG A 33 8.84 15.01 -12.69
CA ARG A 33 8.23 13.98 -13.53
C ARG A 33 9.10 13.68 -14.75
N GLY A 34 9.47 12.40 -14.91
CA GLY A 34 10.34 11.94 -16.00
C GLY A 34 11.75 12.53 -15.94
N ALA A 35 12.19 13.05 -14.79
CA ALA A 35 13.55 13.52 -14.61
C ALA A 35 14.54 12.35 -14.66
N ASP A 36 15.70 12.58 -15.26
CA ASP A 36 16.85 11.69 -15.14
C ASP A 36 17.66 12.10 -13.90
N LEU A 37 17.56 11.26 -12.87
CA LEU A 37 18.23 11.36 -11.58
C LEU A 37 19.09 10.12 -11.30
N SER A 38 19.40 9.35 -12.35
CA SER A 38 20.24 8.15 -12.24
C SER A 38 21.60 8.51 -11.62
N ASP A 39 22.14 7.63 -10.77
CA ASP A 39 23.37 7.83 -10.00
C ASP A 39 23.40 9.09 -9.11
N ALA A 40 22.28 9.82 -8.96
CA ALA A 40 22.24 11.07 -8.23
C ALA A 40 22.52 10.86 -6.73
N ASN A 41 23.30 11.77 -6.12
CA ASN A 41 23.39 11.83 -4.67
C ASN A 41 22.28 12.72 -4.11
N LEU A 42 21.25 12.07 -3.58
CA LEU A 42 20.05 12.67 -2.94
C LEU A 42 19.97 12.31 -1.46
N SER A 43 21.11 11.96 -0.83
CA SER A 43 21.12 11.59 0.59
C SER A 43 20.64 12.75 1.46
N GLY A 44 19.67 12.46 2.35
CA GLY A 44 19.03 13.45 3.21
C GLY A 44 18.15 14.47 2.49
N ALA A 45 17.88 14.30 1.19
CA ALA A 45 17.09 15.27 0.42
C ALA A 45 15.63 15.36 0.90
N GLU A 46 15.09 16.59 0.96
CA GLU A 46 13.70 16.88 1.29
C GLU A 46 12.80 16.81 0.05
N LEU A 47 12.33 15.59 -0.27
CA LEU A 47 11.50 15.28 -1.44
C LEU A 47 10.00 15.09 -1.10
N ARG A 48 9.55 15.60 0.04
CA ARG A 48 8.15 15.45 0.45
C ARG A 48 7.18 16.00 -0.59
N TYR A 49 6.18 15.18 -0.95
CA TYR A 49 5.14 15.52 -1.93
C TYR A 49 5.68 15.87 -3.33
N ALA A 50 6.92 15.50 -3.66
CA ALA A 50 7.47 15.66 -5.01
C ALA A 50 6.73 14.79 -6.02
N ASP A 51 6.53 15.32 -7.23
CA ASP A 51 6.07 14.54 -8.38
C ASP A 51 7.28 13.92 -9.09
N LEU A 52 7.56 12.66 -8.79
CA LEU A 52 8.66 11.85 -9.33
C LEU A 52 8.14 10.78 -10.30
N ARG A 53 6.93 10.92 -10.80
CA ARG A 53 6.34 9.95 -11.73
C ARG A 53 7.23 9.78 -12.96
N TYR A 54 7.49 8.51 -13.32
CA TYR A 54 8.32 8.13 -14.47
C TYR A 54 9.77 8.65 -14.39
N ALA A 55 10.24 9.14 -13.25
CA ALA A 55 11.62 9.55 -13.07
C ALA A 55 12.54 8.33 -13.08
N ASP A 56 13.75 8.51 -13.58
CA ASP A 56 14.84 7.55 -13.46
C ASP A 56 15.68 7.92 -12.22
N LEU A 57 15.66 7.06 -11.22
CA LEU A 57 16.40 7.14 -9.95
C LEU A 57 17.27 5.88 -9.78
N SER A 58 17.54 5.16 -10.88
CA SER A 58 18.38 3.98 -10.84
C SER A 58 19.76 4.30 -10.27
N ASP A 59 20.28 3.41 -9.42
CA ASP A 59 21.57 3.57 -8.72
C ASP A 59 21.68 4.84 -7.83
N ALA A 60 20.60 5.61 -7.65
CA ALA A 60 20.63 6.84 -6.86
C ALA A 60 20.90 6.57 -5.37
N ASN A 61 21.65 7.47 -4.73
CA ASN A 61 21.81 7.47 -3.29
C ASN A 61 20.73 8.32 -2.61
N LEU A 62 19.74 7.66 -2.00
CA LEU A 62 18.61 8.24 -1.28
C LEU A 62 18.65 7.97 0.23
N ILE A 63 19.86 7.70 0.78
CA ILE A 63 20.01 7.40 2.22
C ILE A 63 19.42 8.53 3.06
N GLY A 64 18.46 8.18 3.93
CA GLY A 64 17.81 9.14 4.81
C GLY A 64 16.98 10.22 4.12
N ALA A 65 16.70 10.09 2.81
CA ALA A 65 15.85 11.05 2.10
C ALA A 65 14.42 11.03 2.63
N ASN A 66 13.79 12.19 2.66
CA ASN A 66 12.41 12.35 3.06
C ASN A 66 11.51 12.38 1.81
N LEU A 67 10.96 11.22 1.46
CA LEU A 67 10.05 10.99 0.32
C LEU A 67 8.58 10.89 0.76
N ARG A 68 8.26 11.36 1.97
CA ARG A 68 6.90 11.24 2.50
C ARG A 68 5.86 11.87 1.58
N GLY A 69 4.88 11.05 1.16
CA GLY A 69 3.81 11.46 0.26
C GLY A 69 4.26 11.81 -1.16
N ALA A 70 5.49 11.47 -1.55
CA ALA A 70 5.96 11.64 -2.92
C ALA A 70 5.22 10.70 -3.88
N ASP A 71 5.01 11.14 -5.12
CA ASP A 71 4.44 10.31 -6.17
C ASP A 71 5.56 9.74 -7.06
N LEU A 72 5.85 8.46 -6.85
CA LEU A 72 6.87 7.67 -7.55
C LEU A 72 6.23 6.69 -8.55
N HIS A 73 4.98 6.91 -8.96
CA HIS A 73 4.29 6.03 -9.88
C HIS A 73 5.12 5.78 -11.16
N ARG A 74 5.44 4.51 -11.44
CA ARG A 74 6.28 4.08 -12.56
C ARG A 74 7.70 4.69 -12.61
N ALA A 75 8.21 5.17 -11.51
CA ALA A 75 9.62 5.55 -11.43
C ALA A 75 10.51 4.31 -11.47
N ASP A 76 11.76 4.49 -11.92
CA ASP A 76 12.81 3.48 -11.80
C ASP A 76 13.68 3.79 -10.58
N LEU A 77 13.69 2.90 -9.60
CA LEU A 77 14.49 2.92 -8.38
C LEU A 77 15.36 1.64 -8.32
N SER A 78 15.63 1.01 -9.47
CA SER A 78 16.47 -0.18 -9.49
C SER A 78 17.87 0.12 -8.93
N ASP A 79 18.33 -0.79 -8.07
CA ASP A 79 19.62 -0.72 -7.39
C ASP A 79 19.84 0.56 -6.53
N ALA A 80 18.81 1.40 -6.34
CA ALA A 80 18.89 2.61 -5.52
C ALA A 80 19.10 2.28 -4.04
N ASN A 81 19.85 3.15 -3.34
CA ASN A 81 20.08 3.04 -1.91
C ASN A 81 19.07 3.90 -1.12
N LEU A 82 18.04 3.28 -0.59
CA LEU A 82 16.93 3.89 0.17
C LEU A 82 17.04 3.67 1.69
N ARG A 83 18.22 3.32 2.19
CA ARG A 83 18.39 3.07 3.62
C ARG A 83 17.98 4.27 4.46
N TYR A 84 17.21 4.02 5.53
CA TYR A 84 16.69 5.04 6.43
C TYR A 84 15.78 6.09 5.75
N ALA A 85 15.33 5.89 4.52
CA ALA A 85 14.43 6.82 3.85
C ALA A 85 13.03 6.81 4.47
N ASP A 86 12.40 7.98 4.53
CA ASP A 86 10.99 8.13 4.92
C ASP A 86 10.10 8.08 3.66
N LEU A 87 9.51 6.93 3.40
CA LEU A 87 8.59 6.67 2.27
C LEU A 87 7.11 6.63 2.71
N ARG A 88 6.81 7.10 3.91
CA ARG A 88 5.42 7.08 4.42
C ARG A 88 4.47 7.80 3.50
N TYR A 89 3.32 7.17 3.22
CA TYR A 89 2.27 7.70 2.33
C TYR A 89 2.73 7.92 0.89
N ALA A 90 3.91 7.46 0.47
CA ALA A 90 4.38 7.58 -0.89
C ALA A 90 3.58 6.68 -1.84
N SER A 91 3.36 7.15 -3.08
CA SER A 91 2.80 6.33 -4.15
C SER A 91 3.93 5.64 -4.91
N LEU A 92 4.10 4.34 -4.68
CA LEU A 92 5.09 3.48 -5.34
C LEU A 92 4.41 2.54 -6.35
N CYS A 93 3.24 2.91 -6.86
CA CYS A 93 2.50 2.06 -7.80
C CYS A 93 3.30 1.80 -9.08
N HIS A 94 3.49 0.52 -9.42
CA HIS A 94 4.23 0.08 -10.60
C HIS A 94 5.69 0.56 -10.66
N THR A 95 6.26 0.97 -9.54
CA THR A 95 7.67 1.39 -9.41
C THR A 95 8.60 0.19 -9.57
N ASN A 96 9.69 0.34 -10.28
CA ASN A 96 10.77 -0.63 -10.32
C ASN A 96 11.70 -0.42 -9.11
N LEU A 97 11.70 -1.37 -8.18
CA LEU A 97 12.54 -1.40 -6.98
C LEU A 97 13.50 -2.60 -6.98
N LYS A 98 13.80 -3.17 -8.16
CA LYS A 98 14.72 -4.30 -8.25
C LYS A 98 16.07 -3.97 -7.66
N GLY A 99 16.57 -4.84 -6.77
CA GLY A 99 17.87 -4.66 -6.15
C GLY A 99 17.98 -3.47 -5.19
N ALA A 100 16.94 -2.66 -5.02
CA ALA A 100 16.98 -1.51 -4.14
C ALA A 100 17.28 -1.90 -2.68
N ASP A 101 18.06 -1.09 -1.98
CA ASP A 101 18.39 -1.28 -0.57
C ASP A 101 17.39 -0.49 0.31
N LEU A 102 16.41 -1.20 0.87
CA LEU A 102 15.35 -0.65 1.71
C LEU A 102 15.61 -0.84 3.22
N ARG A 103 16.83 -1.17 3.62
CA ARG A 103 17.16 -1.40 5.04
C ARG A 103 16.81 -0.18 5.87
N ASP A 104 16.02 -0.39 6.93
CA ASP A 104 15.54 0.64 7.85
C ASP A 104 14.70 1.76 7.19
N ALA A 105 14.22 1.60 5.95
CA ALA A 105 13.28 2.52 5.33
C ALA A 105 11.89 2.39 5.98
N ASP A 106 11.16 3.49 6.10
CA ASP A 106 9.78 3.52 6.60
C ASP A 106 8.79 3.61 5.43
N LEU A 107 8.14 2.48 5.13
CA LEU A 107 7.13 2.32 4.08
C LEU A 107 5.68 2.38 4.63
N SER A 108 5.47 2.85 5.85
CA SER A 108 4.14 2.89 6.48
C SER A 108 3.15 3.66 5.60
N ASP A 109 2.00 3.06 5.33
CA ASP A 109 0.95 3.61 4.46
C ASP A 109 1.39 3.96 3.02
N ALA A 110 2.55 3.47 2.55
CA ALA A 110 2.96 3.62 1.16
C ALA A 110 2.15 2.68 0.25
N ASN A 111 1.83 3.13 -0.96
CA ASN A 111 1.12 2.33 -1.94
C ASN A 111 2.11 1.64 -2.90
N LEU A 112 2.27 0.34 -2.76
CA LEU A 112 3.20 -0.51 -3.52
C LEU A 112 2.49 -1.39 -4.59
N ILE A 113 1.26 -1.04 -4.99
CA ILE A 113 0.51 -1.83 -5.99
C ILE A 113 1.35 -1.99 -7.27
N GLY A 114 1.64 -3.25 -7.65
CA GLY A 114 2.38 -3.56 -8.86
C GLY A 114 3.87 -3.19 -8.82
N ALA A 115 4.43 -2.77 -7.69
CA ALA A 115 5.85 -2.51 -7.55
C ALA A 115 6.67 -3.81 -7.72
N ASP A 116 7.81 -3.71 -8.42
CA ASP A 116 8.74 -4.82 -8.59
C ASP A 116 9.87 -4.74 -7.54
N LEU A 117 9.77 -5.59 -6.52
CA LEU A 117 10.72 -5.68 -5.40
C LEU A 117 11.70 -6.87 -5.55
N HIS A 118 11.87 -7.41 -6.75
CA HIS A 118 12.74 -8.54 -6.98
C HIS A 118 14.19 -8.22 -6.58
N ARG A 119 14.78 -9.04 -5.69
CA ARG A 119 16.12 -8.85 -5.10
C ARG A 119 16.33 -7.56 -4.28
N ALA A 120 15.28 -6.81 -3.96
CA ALA A 120 15.41 -5.71 -3.02
C ALA A 120 15.83 -6.21 -1.63
N TYR A 121 16.71 -5.46 -0.95
CA TYR A 121 17.23 -5.84 0.36
C TYR A 121 16.30 -5.39 1.48
N ASP A 122 16.14 -6.26 2.48
CA ASP A 122 15.40 -6.04 3.73
C ASP A 122 13.91 -5.72 3.57
N VAL A 123 13.32 -6.11 2.45
CA VAL A 123 11.89 -5.96 2.20
C VAL A 123 11.06 -6.64 3.29
N GLN A 124 11.52 -7.81 3.79
CA GLN A 124 10.80 -8.57 4.82
C GLN A 124 10.71 -7.82 6.15
N LEU A 125 11.78 -7.17 6.59
CA LEU A 125 11.78 -6.40 7.85
C LEU A 125 10.98 -5.11 7.72
N SER A 126 11.13 -4.38 6.62
CA SER A 126 10.32 -3.17 6.34
C SER A 126 8.82 -3.51 6.27
N ILE A 127 8.48 -4.66 5.67
CA ILE A 127 7.13 -5.21 5.65
C ILE A 127 6.64 -5.56 7.06
N ALA A 128 7.44 -6.27 7.86
CA ALA A 128 7.06 -6.67 9.21
C ALA A 128 6.77 -5.45 10.09
N LYS A 129 7.55 -4.37 9.96
CA LYS A 129 7.32 -3.10 10.67
C LYS A 129 6.00 -2.41 10.29
N THR A 130 5.52 -2.62 9.06
CA THR A 130 4.29 -1.99 8.56
C THR A 130 3.08 -2.93 8.60
N SER A 131 3.30 -4.25 8.79
CA SER A 131 2.23 -5.22 8.84
C SER A 131 1.37 -5.04 10.08
N ILE A 132 0.05 -4.93 9.88
CA ILE A 132 -0.94 -4.91 10.97
C ILE A 132 -1.50 -6.30 11.27
N LEU A 133 -1.19 -7.28 10.45
CA LEU A 133 -1.60 -8.67 10.66
C LEU A 133 -0.57 -9.40 11.51
N PRO A 134 -0.97 -10.06 12.61
CA PRO A 134 -0.08 -10.95 13.35
C PRO A 134 0.31 -12.15 12.46
N ASP A 135 1.55 -12.61 12.62
CA ASP A 135 2.08 -13.76 11.88
C ASP A 135 1.46 -15.09 12.34
N GLU A 136 1.02 -15.14 13.61
CA GLU A 136 0.47 -16.36 14.24
C GLU A 136 -0.91 -16.12 14.86
N GLY A 137 -1.63 -17.20 15.08
CA GLY A 137 -2.93 -17.21 15.75
C GLY A 137 -4.11 -16.81 14.86
N ASP A 138 -5.30 -16.95 15.39
CA ASP A 138 -6.54 -16.55 14.73
C ASP A 138 -6.75 -15.03 14.85
N ILE A 139 -7.37 -14.44 13.84
CA ILE A 139 -7.62 -12.98 13.79
C ILE A 139 -9.11 -12.72 13.70
N ILE A 140 -9.59 -11.73 14.46
CA ILE A 140 -10.91 -11.17 14.23
C ILE A 140 -10.79 -10.03 13.20
N GLY A 141 -11.47 -10.22 12.07
CA GLY A 141 -11.58 -9.24 11.01
C GLY A 141 -13.00 -8.71 10.84
N TRP A 142 -13.13 -7.58 10.17
CA TRP A 142 -14.40 -6.91 9.93
C TRP A 142 -14.51 -6.48 8.47
N LYS A 143 -15.70 -6.65 7.88
CA LYS A 143 -15.95 -6.32 6.48
C LYS A 143 -17.31 -5.68 6.31
N LYS A 144 -17.41 -4.66 5.46
CA LYS A 144 -18.69 -4.15 4.98
C LYS A 144 -19.24 -5.04 3.88
N ALA A 145 -20.50 -5.35 3.97
CA ALA A 145 -21.26 -6.11 2.98
C ALA A 145 -22.67 -5.53 2.90
N TRP A 146 -23.54 -6.12 2.10
CA TRP A 146 -24.89 -5.63 1.86
C TRP A 146 -25.90 -6.74 2.02
N THR A 147 -27.05 -6.44 2.59
CA THR A 147 -28.23 -7.31 2.56
C THR A 147 -29.24 -6.77 1.57
N ASP A 148 -29.93 -7.68 0.87
CA ASP A 148 -31.07 -7.34 0.03
C ASP A 148 -32.35 -7.49 0.87
N ASN A 149 -32.99 -6.39 1.16
CA ASN A 149 -34.34 -6.37 1.73
C ASN A 149 -35.25 -5.85 0.62
N GLU A 150 -35.99 -6.69 -0.06
CA GLU A 150 -37.03 -6.47 -1.09
C GLU A 150 -37.15 -5.02 -1.69
N THR A 151 -36.70 -4.00 -0.99
CA THR A 151 -36.83 -2.57 -1.37
C THR A 151 -35.52 -1.79 -1.40
N SER A 152 -34.43 -2.26 -0.76
CA SER A 152 -33.14 -1.54 -0.77
C SER A 152 -31.97 -2.39 -0.27
N LEU A 153 -30.78 -2.13 -0.83
CA LEU A 153 -29.51 -2.65 -0.29
C LEU A 153 -29.19 -1.93 1.02
N THR A 154 -29.10 -2.69 2.10
CA THR A 154 -28.76 -2.17 3.43
C THR A 154 -27.33 -2.59 3.80
N PRO A 155 -26.44 -1.64 4.17
CA PRO A 155 -25.09 -1.97 4.58
C PRO A 155 -25.07 -2.70 5.92
N VAL A 156 -24.30 -3.76 6.00
CA VAL A 156 -24.08 -4.57 7.19
C VAL A 156 -22.61 -4.78 7.45
N ILE A 157 -22.24 -5.06 8.69
CA ILE A 157 -20.86 -5.34 9.08
C ILE A 157 -20.75 -6.82 9.42
N VAL A 158 -19.90 -7.50 8.68
CA VAL A 158 -19.59 -8.93 8.86
C VAL A 158 -18.43 -9.07 9.83
N LYS A 159 -18.61 -9.80 10.89
CA LYS A 159 -17.55 -10.22 11.82
C LYS A 159 -16.99 -11.55 11.37
N LEU A 160 -15.68 -11.59 11.13
CA LEU A 160 -14.96 -12.72 10.59
C LEU A 160 -13.95 -13.27 11.60
N LEU A 161 -13.81 -14.59 11.65
CA LEU A 161 -12.64 -15.26 12.19
C LEU A 161 -11.76 -15.68 11.02
N ILE A 162 -10.56 -15.16 10.96
CA ILE A 162 -9.53 -15.56 10.01
C ILE A 162 -8.65 -16.59 10.71
N PRO A 163 -8.74 -17.87 10.35
CA PRO A 163 -8.01 -18.93 11.05
C PRO A 163 -6.50 -18.83 10.81
N SER A 164 -5.72 -19.39 11.71
CA SER A 164 -4.26 -19.31 11.69
C SER A 164 -3.60 -19.94 10.46
N ASP A 165 -4.27 -20.89 9.84
CA ASP A 165 -3.84 -21.59 8.62
C ASP A 165 -4.30 -20.90 7.33
N ALA A 166 -5.10 -19.84 7.39
CA ALA A 166 -5.47 -19.06 6.22
C ALA A 166 -4.26 -18.32 5.65
N LEU A 167 -4.12 -18.33 4.33
CA LEU A 167 -3.20 -17.39 3.67
C LEU A 167 -3.68 -15.98 3.92
N ARG A 168 -2.78 -15.11 4.35
CA ARG A 168 -3.08 -13.74 4.76
C ARG A 168 -2.19 -12.76 4.04
N SER A 169 -2.72 -11.60 3.72
CA SER A 169 -1.98 -10.54 3.07
C SER A 169 -2.48 -9.17 3.53
N ASN A 170 -1.56 -8.32 3.92
CA ASN A 170 -1.72 -6.88 3.86
C ASN A 170 -0.39 -6.29 3.36
N ALA A 171 -0.45 -5.19 2.62
CA ALA A 171 0.75 -4.47 2.24
C ALA A 171 1.07 -3.43 3.32
N THR A 172 0.92 -2.17 3.01
CA THR A 172 1.23 -1.05 3.90
C THR A 172 -0.02 -0.35 4.43
N GLY A 173 -1.19 -0.67 3.87
CA GLY A 173 -2.47 -0.09 4.25
C GLY A 173 -3.19 -0.87 5.35
N ARG A 174 -4.34 -0.34 5.75
CA ARG A 174 -5.21 -0.92 6.77
C ARG A 174 -6.13 -2.02 6.25
N LYS A 175 -6.27 -2.16 4.91
CA LYS A 175 -7.07 -3.17 4.25
C LYS A 175 -6.29 -4.47 4.11
N CYS A 176 -6.83 -5.54 4.67
CA CYS A 176 -6.24 -6.87 4.70
C CYS A 176 -7.00 -7.83 3.79
N ARG A 177 -6.36 -8.94 3.40
CA ARG A 177 -6.95 -10.04 2.65
C ARG A 177 -6.68 -11.39 3.31
N ALA A 178 -7.62 -12.32 3.17
CA ALA A 178 -7.43 -13.72 3.56
C ALA A 178 -8.00 -14.67 2.50
N SER A 179 -7.44 -15.88 2.41
CA SER A 179 -7.97 -16.95 1.55
C SER A 179 -9.23 -17.59 2.16
N THR A 180 -9.35 -17.58 3.48
CA THR A 180 -10.40 -18.27 4.23
C THR A 180 -10.85 -17.41 5.41
N ALA A 181 -12.14 -17.41 5.67
CA ALA A 181 -12.71 -16.80 6.86
C ALA A 181 -13.98 -17.52 7.31
N ARG A 182 -14.19 -17.64 8.63
CA ARG A 182 -15.46 -18.09 9.20
C ARG A 182 -16.30 -16.87 9.60
N VAL A 183 -17.54 -16.83 9.18
CA VAL A 183 -18.49 -15.78 9.54
C VAL A 183 -18.99 -16.00 10.96
N LEU A 184 -18.59 -15.14 11.88
CA LEU A 184 -19.00 -15.20 13.28
C LEU A 184 -20.33 -14.51 13.51
N ASP A 185 -20.56 -13.37 12.84
CA ASP A 185 -21.76 -12.57 13.03
C ASP A 185 -22.01 -11.62 11.86
N LEU A 186 -23.27 -11.26 11.66
CA LEU A 186 -23.70 -10.16 10.79
C LEU A 186 -24.36 -9.11 11.67
N GLN A 187 -23.94 -7.85 11.54
CA GLN A 187 -24.37 -6.76 12.41
C GLN A 187 -24.90 -5.57 11.62
N ASP A 188 -25.87 -4.85 12.20
CA ASP A 188 -26.26 -3.53 11.72
C ASP A 188 -25.16 -2.49 12.01
N LYS A 189 -25.36 -1.25 11.57
CA LYS A 189 -24.41 -0.14 11.83
C LYS A 189 -24.22 0.14 13.33
N GLN A 190 -25.22 -0.12 14.16
CA GLN A 190 -25.19 0.09 15.60
C GLN A 190 -24.46 -1.04 16.36
N GLY A 191 -24.21 -2.17 15.70
CA GLY A 191 -23.53 -3.34 16.29
C GLY A 191 -24.47 -4.43 16.81
N ASN A 192 -25.77 -4.32 16.55
CA ASN A 192 -26.72 -5.37 16.90
C ASN A 192 -26.62 -6.51 15.90
N SER A 193 -26.64 -7.76 16.39
CA SER A 193 -26.67 -8.94 15.54
C SER A 193 -27.96 -9.01 14.74
N LEU A 194 -27.85 -9.35 13.48
CA LEU A 194 -28.97 -9.60 12.58
C LEU A 194 -29.52 -11.03 12.77
N PRO A 195 -30.75 -11.31 12.29
CA PRO A 195 -31.33 -12.66 12.33
C PRO A 195 -30.37 -13.72 11.76
N PRO A 196 -30.37 -14.95 12.32
CA PRO A 196 -29.41 -16.00 11.91
C PRO A 196 -29.49 -16.44 10.45
N ASP A 197 -30.64 -16.26 9.84
CA ASP A 197 -30.96 -16.59 8.43
C ASP A 197 -30.60 -15.47 7.45
N THR A 198 -30.08 -14.35 7.95
CA THR A 198 -29.64 -13.23 7.11
C THR A 198 -28.50 -13.64 6.21
N THR A 199 -28.60 -13.31 4.92
CA THR A 199 -27.51 -13.43 3.94
C THR A 199 -26.99 -12.04 3.59
N ALA A 200 -25.69 -11.85 3.63
CA ALA A 200 -25.02 -10.64 3.16
C ALA A 200 -24.19 -10.92 1.91
N TYR A 201 -24.07 -9.95 1.03
CA TYR A 201 -23.44 -10.05 -0.27
C TYR A 201 -22.20 -9.17 -0.33
N SER A 202 -21.17 -9.62 -1.03
CA SER A 202 -19.96 -8.82 -1.28
C SER A 202 -20.29 -7.62 -2.18
N SER A 203 -19.60 -6.49 -1.95
CA SER A 203 -19.74 -5.29 -2.79
C SER A 203 -19.21 -5.46 -4.21
N TYR A 204 -18.34 -6.46 -4.44
CA TYR A 204 -17.63 -6.65 -5.72
C TYR A 204 -18.07 -7.89 -6.48
N ASP A 205 -18.68 -8.85 -5.80
CA ASP A 205 -19.13 -10.11 -6.35
C ASP A 205 -20.46 -10.49 -5.66
N ALA A 206 -21.56 -10.37 -6.40
CA ALA A 206 -22.90 -10.63 -5.88
C ALA A 206 -23.12 -12.13 -5.57
N ASP A 207 -22.33 -13.02 -6.15
CA ASP A 207 -22.40 -14.45 -5.89
C ASP A 207 -21.63 -14.85 -4.62
N PHE A 208 -20.72 -13.96 -4.15
CA PHE A 208 -19.96 -14.18 -2.92
C PHE A 208 -20.74 -13.73 -1.69
N THR A 209 -21.23 -14.70 -0.91
CA THR A 209 -22.15 -14.46 0.21
C THR A 209 -21.53 -14.76 1.57
N TYR A 210 -22.09 -14.13 2.60
CA TYR A 210 -21.73 -14.32 4.01
C TYR A 210 -22.97 -14.69 4.80
N LYS A 211 -22.96 -15.86 5.45
CA LYS A 211 -24.00 -16.30 6.39
C LYS A 211 -23.36 -16.71 7.72
N LYS A 212 -24.01 -16.38 8.80
CA LYS A 212 -23.52 -16.68 10.15
C LYS A 212 -23.25 -18.18 10.34
N GLY A 213 -22.03 -18.51 10.80
CA GLY A 213 -21.57 -19.86 11.04
C GLY A 213 -20.92 -20.55 9.83
N GLU A 214 -21.08 -20.01 8.63
CA GLU A 214 -20.45 -20.56 7.42
C GLU A 214 -18.97 -20.15 7.31
N THR A 215 -18.21 -20.97 6.59
CA THR A 215 -16.83 -20.66 6.20
C THR A 215 -16.80 -20.33 4.72
N VAL A 216 -16.19 -19.22 4.38
CA VAL A 216 -16.01 -18.75 3.01
C VAL A 216 -14.56 -18.92 2.58
N HIS A 217 -14.34 -19.28 1.31
CA HIS A 217 -13.02 -19.50 0.71
C HIS A 217 -12.89 -18.75 -0.60
N VAL A 218 -11.66 -18.37 -0.91
CA VAL A 218 -11.25 -17.85 -2.22
C VAL A 218 -10.16 -18.76 -2.77
N GLU A 219 -10.44 -19.45 -3.88
CA GLU A 219 -9.55 -20.47 -4.46
C GLU A 219 -8.31 -19.86 -5.13
N ASP A 220 -8.47 -18.71 -5.77
CA ASP A 220 -7.45 -17.99 -6.53
C ASP A 220 -6.77 -16.88 -5.71
N PHE A 221 -6.58 -17.10 -4.39
CA PHE A 221 -5.94 -16.12 -3.51
C PHE A 221 -4.57 -15.71 -4.04
N ASP A 222 -4.41 -14.42 -4.32
CA ASP A 222 -3.13 -13.87 -4.74
C ASP A 222 -2.21 -13.64 -3.54
N THR A 223 -1.10 -14.36 -3.50
CA THR A 223 -0.08 -14.25 -2.46
C THR A 223 0.79 -13.00 -2.59
N ASN A 224 0.72 -12.29 -3.72
CA ASN A 224 1.39 -11.00 -3.86
C ASN A 224 0.74 -9.96 -2.96
N ARG A 225 1.40 -9.67 -1.85
CA ARG A 225 0.88 -8.75 -0.83
C ARG A 225 0.70 -7.31 -1.34
N TRP A 226 1.46 -6.90 -2.35
CA TRP A 226 1.41 -5.57 -2.93
C TRP A 226 0.20 -5.35 -3.85
N ASN A 227 -0.48 -6.42 -4.23
CA ASN A 227 -1.70 -6.34 -5.00
C ASN A 227 -2.93 -6.30 -4.07
N GLU A 228 -3.19 -5.15 -3.47
CA GLU A 228 -4.26 -4.97 -2.47
C GLU A 228 -5.68 -5.18 -3.00
N CYS A 229 -5.87 -5.05 -4.33
CA CYS A 229 -7.16 -5.26 -4.99
C CYS A 229 -7.33 -6.68 -5.57
N ALA A 230 -6.34 -7.56 -5.39
CA ALA A 230 -6.38 -8.93 -5.89
C ALA A 230 -7.43 -9.80 -5.19
N PRO A 231 -7.72 -11.01 -5.75
CA PRO A 231 -8.65 -11.95 -5.15
C PRO A 231 -8.33 -12.26 -3.69
N GLY A 232 -9.36 -12.28 -2.86
CA GLY A 232 -9.27 -12.53 -1.43
C GLY A 232 -10.47 -11.99 -0.66
N ILE A 233 -10.66 -12.46 0.54
CA ILE A 233 -11.65 -11.94 1.47
C ILE A 233 -11.05 -10.67 2.09
N HIS A 234 -11.44 -9.50 1.59
CA HIS A 234 -10.98 -8.22 2.12
C HIS A 234 -11.63 -7.91 3.46
N PHE A 235 -10.83 -7.46 4.43
CA PHE A 235 -11.29 -7.15 5.77
C PHE A 235 -10.41 -6.06 6.44
N PHE A 236 -10.88 -5.53 7.55
CA PHE A 236 -10.17 -4.58 8.43
C PHE A 236 -9.99 -5.20 9.81
N ILE A 237 -9.00 -4.74 10.56
CA ILE A 237 -8.73 -5.22 11.92
C ILE A 237 -9.74 -4.65 12.91
N THR A 238 -10.29 -3.47 12.64
CA THR A 238 -11.29 -2.87 13.52
C THR A 238 -12.65 -2.74 12.84
N ARG A 239 -13.69 -2.81 13.66
CA ARG A 239 -15.07 -2.67 13.18
C ARG A 239 -15.35 -1.29 12.60
N ILE A 240 -14.79 -0.23 13.19
CA ILE A 240 -15.00 1.14 12.75
C ILE A 240 -14.44 1.37 11.35
N GLU A 241 -13.26 0.84 11.04
CA GLU A 241 -12.66 0.92 9.70
C GLU A 241 -13.57 0.27 8.65
N ALA A 242 -14.12 -0.90 8.96
CA ALA A 242 -15.04 -1.58 8.05
C ALA A 242 -16.36 -0.80 7.87
N ALA A 243 -16.85 -0.12 8.90
CA ALA A 243 -18.09 0.65 8.85
C ALA A 243 -17.96 1.95 8.04
N GLU A 244 -16.80 2.57 8.11
CA GLU A 244 -16.48 3.85 7.46
C GLU A 244 -16.03 3.68 6.00
N TYR A 245 -15.54 2.47 5.64
CA TYR A 245 -15.11 2.12 4.27
C TYR A 245 -16.29 2.02 3.31
#